data_6d0ae3add867fe5158f13d6c3896b27b
#
_entry.id   6d0ae3add867fe5158f13d6c3896b27b
#
_cell.length_a   1.000
_cell.length_b   1.000
_cell.length_c   1.000
_cell.angle_alpha   90.00
_cell.angle_beta   90.00
_cell.angle_gamma   90.00
#
_symmetry.space_group_name_H-M   'P 1'
#
loop_
_entity.id
_entity.type
_entity.pdbx_description
1 polymer ?
#
loop_
_entity_poly.entity_id
_entity_poly.type
_entity_poly.pdbx_seq_one_letter_code
_entity_poly.pdbx_strand_id
1 'polypeptide(L)'
;MKNHPYFWPIARPRRGSAAALRRQRGAFLITFALFMLFLLGFMGIALDFGRLFVVKTELQTAADSCALAAARELDLQPGAVARATSAGSAVGGRNSVQFQSGSANQVHIDFSDTLTGSYSTVFPDNTAKYAECSYALTGLKPWLLQIMAAFSSNSAYANNLAVAARAVATRAPSQSACIIPVALRWDSGLPTVGQWIPFNPGQAKSGNMTWGNLNGSTSASGTEADMLNGYCVSPKAGTIFTPGTQANKIAEVWNYRFGIYTDKNMAAVNFALTGSPDYSSFIYTTSNWTSGHDAYQDFLAKRLAFTPCGVNPGACGVSTGGYKTVAQKGDLMAHGADRRVVTLPITTGSSNYFNNQFACMLMLTPLQPSTMTSTFEYLGLATAPGSPCKGSGLVGGTAGPLVPVLVR
;
A
#
# COMPACT_ATOMS: atom_id res chain seq x y z
N MET A 1 -82.34 89.57 -2.48
CA MET A 1 -81.13 88.80 -2.51
C MET A 1 -81.42 87.51 -1.76
N LYS A 2 -81.58 86.32 -2.45
CA LYS A 2 -82.04 85.11 -1.84
C LYS A 2 -80.88 84.10 -1.82
N ASN A 3 -80.44 83.61 -0.64
CA ASN A 3 -79.51 82.56 -0.42
C ASN A 3 -80.22 81.23 -0.52
N HIS A 4 -79.72 80.34 -1.39
CA HIS A 4 -80.10 78.94 -1.41
C HIS A 4 -78.97 78.04 -0.79
N PRO A 5 -79.21 77.18 0.14
CA PRO A 5 -78.22 76.18 0.60
C PRO A 5 -78.25 74.90 -0.26
N TYR A 6 -77.12 74.49 -0.76
CA TYR A 6 -76.93 73.21 -1.42
C TYR A 6 -76.79 72.03 -0.39
N PHE A 7 -77.68 71.06 -0.50
CA PHE A 7 -77.61 69.82 0.24
C PHE A 7 -76.78 68.78 -0.56
N TRP A 8 -75.74 68.25 -0.02
CA TRP A 8 -75.03 67.07 -0.56
C TRP A 8 -75.60 65.76 -0.02
N PRO A 9 -75.84 64.73 -0.83
CA PRO A 9 -76.30 63.43 -0.32
C PRO A 9 -75.16 62.65 0.23
N ILE A 10 -75.30 62.19 1.49
CA ILE A 10 -74.38 61.27 2.17
C ILE A 10 -74.51 59.86 1.57
N ALA A 11 -73.48 59.40 0.91
CA ALA A 11 -73.37 58.02 0.42
C ALA A 11 -73.27 57.02 1.57
N ARG A 12 -74.19 56.09 1.65
CA ARG A 12 -74.20 54.98 2.63
C ARG A 12 -73.09 53.97 2.28
N PRO A 13 -72.26 53.52 3.23
CA PRO A 13 -71.26 52.50 3.00
C PRO A 13 -71.99 51.14 2.70
N ARG A 14 -71.63 50.54 1.58
CA ARG A 14 -72.03 49.16 1.24
C ARG A 14 -71.46 48.22 2.29
N ARG A 15 -72.31 47.50 3.03
CA ARG A 15 -71.90 46.41 3.87
C ARG A 15 -71.38 45.29 2.95
N GLY A 16 -70.03 45.15 2.90
CA GLY A 16 -69.38 44.01 2.28
C GLY A 16 -69.73 42.74 3.03
N SER A 17 -70.23 41.79 2.27
CA SER A 17 -70.70 40.48 2.77
C SER A 17 -69.56 39.69 3.44
N ALA A 18 -69.59 39.55 4.76
CA ALA A 18 -68.70 38.69 5.59
C ALA A 18 -68.94 37.18 5.35
N ALA A 19 -69.70 36.77 4.31
CA ALA A 19 -70.03 35.39 4.04
C ALA A 19 -69.01 34.57 3.21
N ALA A 20 -68.00 35.21 2.59
CA ALA A 20 -67.04 34.54 1.75
C ALA A 20 -65.88 33.85 2.50
N LEU A 21 -65.59 34.23 3.76
CA LEU A 21 -64.45 33.72 4.52
C LEU A 21 -64.67 32.36 5.25
N ARG A 22 -65.91 31.94 5.33
CA ARG A 22 -66.24 30.66 6.04
C ARG A 22 -66.11 29.42 5.20
N ARG A 23 -66.10 29.50 3.86
CA ARG A 23 -65.99 28.33 2.95
C ARG A 23 -64.57 27.87 2.67
N GLN A 24 -63.52 28.63 2.96
CA GLN A 24 -62.16 28.27 2.62
C GLN A 24 -61.42 27.42 3.67
N ARG A 25 -61.94 27.31 4.91
CA ARG A 25 -61.23 26.55 5.98
C ARG A 25 -61.16 25.04 5.73
N GLY A 26 -62.16 24.44 5.08
CA GLY A 26 -62.13 23.01 4.75
C GLY A 26 -61.21 22.62 3.59
N ALA A 27 -61.14 23.47 2.53
CA ALA A 27 -60.27 23.25 1.39
C ALA A 27 -58.79 23.34 1.78
N PHE A 28 -58.40 24.29 2.64
CA PHE A 28 -57.02 24.43 3.13
C PHE A 28 -56.58 23.18 3.93
N LEU A 29 -57.43 22.56 4.71
CA LEU A 29 -57.09 21.42 5.54
C LEU A 29 -56.83 20.16 4.64
N ILE A 30 -57.62 20.00 3.59
CA ILE A 30 -57.41 18.92 2.59
C ILE A 30 -56.13 19.11 1.81
N THR A 31 -55.89 20.33 1.29
CA THR A 31 -54.66 20.61 0.54
C THR A 31 -53.39 20.50 1.41
N PHE A 32 -53.47 20.90 2.69
CA PHE A 32 -52.39 20.74 3.66
C PHE A 32 -52.14 19.26 3.97
N ALA A 33 -53.20 18.44 4.17
CA ALA A 33 -53.08 17.02 4.42
C ALA A 33 -52.43 16.29 3.22
N LEU A 34 -52.82 16.63 1.98
CA LEU A 34 -52.22 16.08 0.76
C LEU A 34 -50.76 16.50 0.62
N PHE A 35 -50.42 17.76 0.91
CA PHE A 35 -49.06 18.26 0.90
C PHE A 35 -48.18 17.55 1.96
N MET A 36 -48.69 17.33 3.15
CA MET A 36 -47.98 16.57 4.18
C MET A 36 -47.77 15.12 3.80
N LEU A 37 -48.76 14.47 3.17
CA LEU A 37 -48.59 13.11 2.66
C LEU A 37 -47.48 13.03 1.60
N PHE A 38 -47.43 14.01 0.71
CA PHE A 38 -46.37 14.14 -0.31
C PHE A 38 -44.99 14.32 0.34
N LEU A 39 -44.88 15.24 1.31
CA LEU A 39 -43.61 15.48 2.04
C LEU A 39 -43.14 14.24 2.77
N LEU A 40 -44.04 13.52 3.45
CA LEU A 40 -43.69 12.25 4.14
C LEU A 40 -43.23 11.18 3.14
N GLY A 41 -43.86 11.10 1.96
CA GLY A 41 -43.46 10.20 0.89
C GLY A 41 -42.04 10.52 0.37
N PHE A 42 -41.75 11.77 0.07
CA PHE A 42 -40.41 12.20 -0.37
C PHE A 42 -39.36 11.97 0.71
N MET A 43 -39.66 12.27 1.98
CA MET A 43 -38.76 12.02 3.10
C MET A 43 -38.46 10.52 3.24
N GLY A 44 -39.46 9.67 3.07
CA GLY A 44 -39.28 8.22 3.09
C GLY A 44 -38.34 7.71 2.00
N ILE A 45 -38.55 8.17 0.76
CA ILE A 45 -37.68 7.85 -0.37
C ILE A 45 -36.24 8.33 -0.09
N ALA A 46 -36.07 9.58 0.39
CA ALA A 46 -34.75 10.14 0.67
C ALA A 46 -34.00 9.35 1.74
N LEU A 47 -34.68 8.91 2.81
CA LEU A 47 -34.08 8.11 3.88
C LEU A 47 -33.68 6.70 3.41
N ASP A 48 -34.54 6.01 2.68
CA ASP A 48 -34.25 4.67 2.19
C ASP A 48 -33.11 4.68 1.15
N PHE A 49 -33.11 5.63 0.20
CA PHE A 49 -32.01 5.78 -0.74
C PHE A 49 -30.71 6.25 -0.05
N GLY A 50 -30.81 7.20 0.90
CA GLY A 50 -29.66 7.64 1.70
C GLY A 50 -28.96 6.46 2.39
N ARG A 51 -29.70 5.55 2.99
CA ARG A 51 -29.18 4.34 3.61
C ARG A 51 -28.49 3.44 2.59
N LEU A 52 -29.09 3.22 1.41
CA LEU A 52 -28.49 2.40 0.35
C LEU A 52 -27.17 3.00 -0.15
N PHE A 53 -27.09 4.33 -0.28
CA PHE A 53 -25.85 5.01 -0.66
C PHE A 53 -24.75 4.82 0.40
N VAL A 54 -25.07 4.88 1.69
CA VAL A 54 -24.10 4.61 2.76
C VAL A 54 -23.59 3.17 2.66
N VAL A 55 -24.49 2.18 2.55
CA VAL A 55 -24.10 0.77 2.38
C VAL A 55 -23.25 0.56 1.11
N LYS A 56 -23.60 1.22 0.02
CA LYS A 56 -22.78 1.17 -1.23
C LYS A 56 -21.37 1.69 -1.01
N THR A 57 -21.22 2.80 -0.30
CA THR A 57 -19.91 3.40 -0.01
C THR A 57 -19.09 2.51 0.93
N GLU A 58 -19.71 1.93 1.96
CA GLU A 58 -19.05 0.99 2.86
C GLU A 58 -18.56 -0.26 2.13
N LEU A 59 -19.39 -0.86 1.25
CA LEU A 59 -19.00 -2.00 0.41
C LEU A 59 -17.91 -1.64 -0.58
N GLN A 60 -17.94 -0.43 -1.16
CA GLN A 60 -16.89 0.01 -2.08
C GLN A 60 -15.56 0.15 -1.36
N THR A 61 -15.55 0.73 -0.15
CA THR A 61 -14.33 0.81 0.70
C THR A 61 -13.78 -0.58 1.01
N ALA A 62 -14.65 -1.55 1.31
CA ALA A 62 -14.25 -2.93 1.54
C ALA A 62 -13.67 -3.57 0.27
N ALA A 63 -14.28 -3.36 -0.89
CA ALA A 63 -13.80 -3.87 -2.17
C ALA A 63 -12.44 -3.27 -2.56
N ASP A 64 -12.29 -1.94 -2.41
CA ASP A 64 -11.05 -1.22 -2.70
C ASP A 64 -9.89 -1.71 -1.83
N SER A 65 -10.12 -1.82 -0.52
CA SER A 65 -9.12 -2.30 0.42
C SER A 65 -8.74 -3.77 0.21
N CYS A 66 -9.72 -4.62 -0.13
CA CYS A 66 -9.49 -6.02 -0.51
C CYS A 66 -8.64 -6.12 -1.78
N ALA A 67 -9.03 -5.42 -2.85
CA ALA A 67 -8.33 -5.46 -4.12
C ALA A 67 -6.88 -4.97 -4.02
N LEU A 68 -6.64 -3.86 -3.28
CA LEU A 68 -5.28 -3.36 -3.01
C LEU A 68 -4.45 -4.35 -2.21
N ALA A 69 -5.02 -4.98 -1.18
CA ALA A 69 -4.31 -5.97 -0.38
C ALA A 69 -3.97 -7.23 -1.20
N ALA A 70 -4.91 -7.72 -2.01
CA ALA A 70 -4.70 -8.85 -2.90
C ALA A 70 -3.64 -8.53 -3.96
N ALA A 71 -3.73 -7.39 -4.65
CA ALA A 71 -2.79 -6.99 -5.69
C ALA A 71 -1.35 -6.85 -5.17
N ARG A 72 -1.17 -6.48 -3.90
CA ARG A 72 0.16 -6.38 -3.27
C ARG A 72 0.90 -7.71 -3.27
N GLU A 73 0.19 -8.83 -3.14
CA GLU A 73 0.76 -10.17 -3.07
C GLU A 73 0.97 -10.84 -4.44
N LEU A 74 0.50 -10.21 -5.53
CA LEU A 74 0.68 -10.71 -6.91
C LEU A 74 2.10 -10.42 -7.41
N ASP A 75 3.06 -11.21 -6.95
CA ASP A 75 4.48 -11.10 -7.29
C ASP A 75 4.94 -12.10 -8.38
N LEU A 76 4.01 -12.82 -8.99
CA LEU A 76 4.23 -13.85 -10.00
C LEU A 76 5.08 -15.03 -9.49
N GLN A 77 5.26 -15.17 -8.17
CA GLN A 77 5.96 -16.28 -7.55
C GLN A 77 4.98 -17.39 -7.14
N PRO A 78 5.45 -18.62 -6.95
CA PRO A 78 4.60 -19.70 -6.47
C PRO A 78 3.82 -19.33 -5.20
N GLY A 79 2.53 -19.62 -5.18
CA GLY A 79 1.61 -19.29 -4.08
C GLY A 79 1.12 -17.85 -4.07
N ALA A 80 1.40 -17.03 -5.11
CA ALA A 80 0.97 -15.63 -5.18
C ALA A 80 -0.55 -15.48 -5.07
N VAL A 81 -1.31 -16.28 -5.80
CA VAL A 81 -2.78 -16.27 -5.78
C VAL A 81 -3.34 -16.66 -4.41
N ALA A 82 -2.75 -17.66 -3.75
CA ALA A 82 -3.17 -18.08 -2.41
C ALA A 82 -2.90 -16.99 -1.36
N ARG A 83 -1.72 -16.35 -1.41
CA ARG A 83 -1.39 -15.21 -0.55
C ARG A 83 -2.31 -14.02 -0.81
N ALA A 84 -2.56 -13.70 -2.08
CA ALA A 84 -3.45 -12.61 -2.48
C ALA A 84 -4.88 -12.83 -1.98
N THR A 85 -5.42 -14.04 -2.12
CA THR A 85 -6.73 -14.41 -1.59
C THR A 85 -6.79 -14.25 -0.07
N SER A 86 -5.78 -14.73 0.65
CA SER A 86 -5.70 -14.60 2.11
C SER A 86 -5.60 -13.14 2.56
N ALA A 87 -4.73 -12.36 1.92
CA ALA A 87 -4.56 -10.93 2.24
C ALA A 87 -5.81 -10.12 1.93
N GLY A 88 -6.42 -10.33 0.76
CA GLY A 88 -7.65 -9.66 0.34
C GLY A 88 -8.81 -9.96 1.28
N SER A 89 -9.02 -11.22 1.61
CA SER A 89 -10.07 -11.65 2.55
C SER A 89 -9.85 -11.08 3.95
N ALA A 90 -8.62 -11.11 4.46
CA ALA A 90 -8.31 -10.60 5.80
C ALA A 90 -8.53 -9.08 5.92
N VAL A 91 -8.14 -8.30 4.90
CA VAL A 91 -8.30 -6.84 4.92
C VAL A 91 -9.75 -6.43 4.61
N GLY A 92 -10.36 -7.04 3.60
CA GLY A 92 -11.75 -6.79 3.25
C GLY A 92 -12.71 -7.12 4.38
N GLY A 93 -12.50 -8.25 5.07
CA GLY A 93 -13.32 -8.69 6.20
C GLY A 93 -13.23 -7.83 7.46
N ARG A 94 -12.22 -6.95 7.56
CA ARG A 94 -12.12 -5.95 8.65
C ARG A 94 -13.05 -4.74 8.46
N ASN A 95 -13.59 -4.56 7.26
CA ASN A 95 -14.51 -3.46 6.99
C ASN A 95 -15.90 -3.81 7.51
N SER A 96 -16.49 -2.91 8.28
CA SER A 96 -17.86 -3.01 8.75
C SER A 96 -18.81 -2.43 7.71
N VAL A 97 -19.97 -3.05 7.57
CA VAL A 97 -21.07 -2.61 6.68
C VAL A 97 -22.37 -2.45 7.47
N GLN A 98 -23.35 -1.77 6.88
CA GLN A 98 -24.65 -1.50 7.51
C GLN A 98 -24.51 -0.75 8.85
N PHE A 99 -23.78 0.38 8.86
CA PHE A 99 -23.53 1.16 10.10
C PHE A 99 -22.88 0.31 11.20
N GLN A 100 -21.90 -0.52 10.84
CA GLN A 100 -21.19 -1.42 11.75
C GLN A 100 -22.03 -2.58 12.32
N SER A 101 -23.22 -2.82 11.81
CA SER A 101 -24.07 -3.93 12.25
C SER A 101 -23.78 -5.26 11.56
N GLY A 102 -22.96 -5.25 10.50
CA GLY A 102 -22.52 -6.42 9.75
C GLY A 102 -21.05 -6.32 9.35
N SER A 103 -20.44 -7.42 8.95
CA SER A 103 -19.11 -7.47 8.40
C SER A 103 -19.14 -7.85 6.90
N ALA A 104 -18.20 -7.34 6.13
CA ALA A 104 -18.05 -7.64 4.69
C ALA A 104 -17.39 -9.03 4.49
N ASN A 105 -17.95 -10.09 5.11
CA ASN A 105 -17.32 -11.42 5.14
C ASN A 105 -17.51 -12.23 3.84
N GLN A 106 -18.41 -11.82 2.95
CA GLN A 106 -18.68 -12.53 1.69
C GLN A 106 -17.99 -11.80 0.53
N VAL A 107 -16.65 -11.80 0.56
CA VAL A 107 -15.87 -11.32 -0.58
C VAL A 107 -15.68 -12.43 -1.59
N HIS A 108 -15.85 -12.10 -2.86
CA HIS A 108 -15.43 -12.93 -3.98
C HIS A 108 -14.17 -12.29 -4.58
N ILE A 109 -13.10 -13.08 -4.70
CA ILE A 109 -11.80 -12.60 -5.18
C ILE A 109 -11.41 -13.40 -6.41
N ASP A 110 -11.28 -12.69 -7.52
CA ASP A 110 -10.91 -13.25 -8.82
C ASP A 110 -9.63 -12.61 -9.36
N PHE A 111 -8.94 -13.33 -10.23
CA PHE A 111 -7.66 -12.93 -10.78
C PHE A 111 -7.68 -12.97 -12.31
N SER A 112 -6.86 -12.12 -12.92
CA SER A 112 -6.66 -12.07 -14.37
C SER A 112 -5.23 -11.65 -14.71
N ASP A 113 -4.79 -11.95 -15.93
CA ASP A 113 -3.53 -11.47 -16.51
C ASP A 113 -3.67 -10.11 -17.20
N THR A 114 -4.89 -9.71 -17.54
CA THR A 114 -5.23 -8.45 -18.21
C THR A 114 -6.43 -7.76 -17.57
N LEU A 115 -6.48 -6.43 -17.65
CA LEU A 115 -7.54 -5.63 -17.04
C LEU A 115 -8.95 -5.96 -17.60
N THR A 116 -9.02 -6.27 -18.89
CA THR A 116 -10.28 -6.56 -19.61
C THR A 116 -10.48 -8.06 -19.87
N GLY A 117 -9.61 -8.90 -19.33
CA GLY A 117 -9.67 -10.36 -19.51
C GLY A 117 -10.75 -11.03 -18.67
N SER A 118 -10.79 -12.35 -18.76
CA SER A 118 -11.64 -13.16 -17.89
C SER A 118 -11.03 -13.26 -16.50
N TYR A 119 -11.85 -13.03 -15.50
CA TYR A 119 -11.48 -13.16 -14.09
C TYR A 119 -11.91 -14.52 -13.55
N SER A 120 -11.08 -15.16 -12.75
CA SER A 120 -11.35 -16.48 -12.15
C SER A 120 -10.71 -16.59 -10.77
N THR A 121 -11.37 -17.32 -9.84
CA THR A 121 -10.82 -17.66 -8.52
C THR A 121 -9.62 -18.59 -8.61
N VAL A 122 -9.55 -19.42 -9.66
CA VAL A 122 -8.42 -20.33 -9.93
C VAL A 122 -7.63 -19.74 -11.09
N PHE A 123 -6.45 -19.24 -10.81
CA PHE A 123 -5.60 -18.59 -11.81
C PHE A 123 -4.12 -18.99 -11.61
N PRO A 124 -3.30 -19.09 -12.68
CA PRO A 124 -1.89 -19.43 -12.53
C PRO A 124 -1.11 -18.30 -11.82
N ASP A 125 -0.32 -18.64 -10.81
CA ASP A 125 0.46 -17.69 -10.01
C ASP A 125 1.38 -16.80 -10.85
N ASN A 126 2.04 -17.38 -11.85
CA ASN A 126 3.06 -16.73 -12.67
C ASN A 126 2.50 -15.76 -13.73
N THR A 127 1.18 -15.65 -13.86
CA THR A 127 0.52 -14.76 -14.82
C THR A 127 -0.50 -13.83 -14.18
N ALA A 128 -0.90 -14.07 -12.93
CA ALA A 128 -1.87 -13.25 -12.20
C ALA A 128 -1.34 -11.83 -11.95
N LYS A 129 -1.89 -10.81 -12.63
CA LYS A 129 -1.47 -9.40 -12.52
C LYS A 129 -2.55 -8.51 -11.94
N TYR A 130 -3.80 -8.91 -12.04
CA TYR A 130 -4.96 -8.14 -11.59
C TYR A 130 -5.74 -8.95 -10.57
N ALA A 131 -6.16 -8.29 -9.49
CA ALA A 131 -7.07 -8.86 -8.49
C ALA A 131 -8.36 -8.05 -8.49
N GLU A 132 -9.47 -8.74 -8.60
CA GLU A 132 -10.82 -8.19 -8.49
C GLU A 132 -11.43 -8.66 -7.18
N CYS A 133 -11.93 -7.71 -6.39
CA CYS A 133 -12.76 -8.01 -5.24
C CYS A 133 -14.18 -7.54 -5.49
N SER A 134 -15.14 -8.41 -5.30
CA SER A 134 -16.54 -8.09 -5.40
C SER A 134 -17.32 -8.49 -4.15
N TYR A 135 -18.27 -7.64 -3.76
CA TYR A 135 -19.20 -7.83 -2.66
C TYR A 135 -20.62 -7.65 -3.15
N ALA A 136 -21.52 -8.52 -2.71
CA ALA A 136 -22.95 -8.37 -2.94
C ALA A 136 -23.68 -8.54 -1.62
N LEU A 137 -24.40 -7.52 -1.20
CA LEU A 137 -25.27 -7.57 -0.04
C LEU A 137 -26.71 -7.59 -0.50
N THR A 138 -27.39 -8.68 -0.23
CA THR A 138 -28.80 -8.90 -0.59
C THR A 138 -29.67 -8.89 0.67
N GLY A 139 -30.98 -8.82 0.49
CA GLY A 139 -31.90 -8.88 1.63
C GLY A 139 -32.07 -7.57 2.39
N LEU A 140 -31.64 -6.46 1.81
CA LEU A 140 -31.85 -5.13 2.39
C LEU A 140 -33.33 -4.76 2.28
N LYS A 141 -34.02 -4.69 3.44
CA LYS A 141 -35.42 -4.27 3.46
C LYS A 141 -35.50 -2.74 3.53
N PRO A 142 -36.21 -2.09 2.61
CA PRO A 142 -36.49 -0.66 2.74
C PRO A 142 -37.35 -0.41 3.98
N TRP A 143 -37.19 0.74 4.62
CA TRP A 143 -37.96 1.06 5.82
C TRP A 143 -39.30 1.70 5.50
N LEU A 144 -39.31 2.68 4.62
CA LEU A 144 -40.48 3.49 4.31
C LEU A 144 -41.10 3.15 2.96
N LEU A 145 -40.31 2.67 2.00
CA LEU A 145 -40.84 2.19 0.72
C LEU A 145 -41.75 0.95 0.87
N GLN A 146 -41.62 0.19 1.97
CA GLN A 146 -42.56 -0.91 2.29
C GLN A 146 -44.00 -0.40 2.48
N ILE A 147 -44.18 0.82 2.97
CA ILE A 147 -45.50 1.44 3.12
C ILE A 147 -46.15 1.62 1.74
N MET A 148 -45.37 1.99 0.72
CA MET A 148 -45.88 2.12 -0.66
C MET A 148 -46.34 0.79 -1.24
N ALA A 149 -45.71 -0.33 -0.85
CA ALA A 149 -46.16 -1.66 -1.24
C ALA A 149 -47.60 -1.95 -0.74
N ALA A 150 -47.88 -1.54 0.50
CA ALA A 150 -49.22 -1.70 1.09
C ALA A 150 -50.30 -0.84 0.38
N PHE A 151 -49.93 0.34 -0.12
CA PHE A 151 -50.86 1.23 -0.82
C PHE A 151 -51.01 0.91 -2.30
N SER A 152 -49.96 0.39 -2.96
CA SER A 152 -49.96 0.16 -4.42
C SER A 152 -50.26 -1.28 -4.81
N SER A 153 -50.40 -2.20 -3.83
CA SER A 153 -50.47 -3.65 -4.04
C SER A 153 -49.33 -4.23 -4.88
N ASN A 154 -48.25 -3.48 -5.04
CA ASN A 154 -47.06 -3.88 -5.80
C ASN A 154 -45.98 -4.39 -4.88
N SER A 155 -45.77 -5.69 -4.81
CA SER A 155 -44.78 -6.36 -3.96
C SER A 155 -43.34 -5.99 -4.31
N ALA A 156 -43.07 -5.36 -5.48
CA ALA A 156 -41.73 -4.93 -5.83
C ALA A 156 -41.13 -3.94 -4.85
N TYR A 157 -41.93 -3.10 -4.20
CA TYR A 157 -41.49 -2.15 -3.16
C TYR A 157 -41.19 -2.80 -1.80
N ALA A 158 -41.68 -4.02 -1.58
CA ALA A 158 -41.42 -4.79 -0.35
C ALA A 158 -40.29 -5.81 -0.54
N ASN A 159 -39.80 -5.98 -1.77
CA ASN A 159 -38.77 -6.96 -2.10
C ASN A 159 -37.41 -6.55 -1.55
N ASN A 160 -36.59 -7.56 -1.31
CA ASN A 160 -35.24 -7.40 -0.87
C ASN A 160 -34.43 -6.63 -1.92
N LEU A 161 -33.90 -5.49 -1.50
CA LEU A 161 -32.93 -4.72 -2.30
C LEU A 161 -31.56 -5.37 -2.22
N ALA A 162 -30.78 -5.20 -3.26
CA ALA A 162 -29.39 -5.65 -3.31
C ALA A 162 -28.47 -4.46 -3.63
N VAL A 163 -27.32 -4.43 -2.97
CA VAL A 163 -26.25 -3.47 -3.25
C VAL A 163 -24.99 -4.28 -3.50
N ALA A 164 -24.29 -3.99 -4.58
CA ALA A 164 -23.03 -4.63 -4.91
C ALA A 164 -21.93 -3.58 -5.11
N ALA A 165 -20.70 -3.95 -4.78
CA ALA A 165 -19.51 -3.15 -5.02
C ALA A 165 -18.43 -4.04 -5.65
N ARG A 166 -17.58 -3.43 -6.46
CA ARG A 166 -16.49 -4.12 -7.16
C ARG A 166 -15.31 -3.18 -7.28
N ALA A 167 -14.10 -3.72 -7.10
CA ALA A 167 -12.86 -3.01 -7.32
C ALA A 167 -11.84 -3.92 -7.99
N VAL A 168 -11.01 -3.37 -8.85
CA VAL A 168 -9.89 -4.06 -9.48
C VAL A 168 -8.62 -3.31 -9.18
N ALA A 169 -7.61 -4.04 -8.73
CA ALA A 169 -6.28 -3.50 -8.47
C ALA A 169 -5.20 -4.30 -9.19
N THR A 170 -4.09 -3.63 -9.45
CA THR A 170 -2.86 -4.20 -9.99
C THR A 170 -1.65 -3.57 -9.31
N ARG A 171 -0.44 -3.90 -9.74
CA ARG A 171 0.79 -3.27 -9.30
C ARG A 171 1.34 -2.36 -10.40
N ALA A 172 1.74 -1.15 -10.03
CA ALA A 172 2.33 -0.17 -10.94
C ALA A 172 3.55 0.52 -10.30
N PRO A 173 4.51 1.05 -11.09
CA PRO A 173 5.69 1.72 -10.56
C PRO A 173 5.33 2.93 -9.70
N SER A 174 5.99 3.05 -8.54
CA SER A 174 5.85 4.19 -7.64
C SER A 174 6.60 5.41 -8.14
N GLN A 175 6.15 6.60 -7.73
CA GLN A 175 6.83 7.88 -8.02
C GLN A 175 8.14 8.03 -7.27
N SER A 176 8.37 7.25 -6.22
CA SER A 176 9.59 7.29 -5.41
C SER A 176 10.15 5.90 -5.19
N ALA A 177 11.47 5.81 -5.12
CA ALA A 177 12.19 4.63 -4.69
C ALA A 177 12.90 4.91 -3.37
N CYS A 178 12.70 4.04 -2.37
CA CYS A 178 13.44 4.12 -1.11
C CYS A 178 14.68 3.23 -1.24
N ILE A 179 15.85 3.85 -1.17
CA ILE A 179 17.14 3.25 -1.48
C ILE A 179 18.11 3.37 -0.31
N ILE A 180 19.22 2.64 -0.39
CA ILE A 180 20.38 2.82 0.49
C ILE A 180 21.52 3.49 -0.32
N PRO A 181 22.55 4.08 0.33
CA PRO A 181 23.60 4.84 -0.34
C PRO A 181 24.64 3.94 -1.05
N VAL A 182 24.17 3.00 -1.83
CA VAL A 182 24.94 2.06 -2.64
C VAL A 182 24.41 2.07 -4.07
N ALA A 183 25.27 1.99 -5.05
CA ALA A 183 24.92 1.94 -6.46
C ALA A 183 25.52 0.73 -7.15
N LEU A 184 24.78 0.11 -8.04
CA LEU A 184 25.24 -0.94 -8.94
C LEU A 184 25.77 -0.31 -10.23
N ARG A 185 27.05 -0.50 -10.55
CA ARG A 185 27.58 -0.11 -11.86
C ARG A 185 27.45 -1.25 -12.85
N TRP A 186 26.73 -0.98 -13.93
CA TRP A 186 26.51 -1.96 -15.00
C TRP A 186 26.47 -1.25 -16.36
N ASP A 187 27.52 -1.43 -17.16
CA ASP A 187 27.76 -0.62 -18.36
C ASP A 187 27.01 -1.14 -19.60
N SER A 188 26.58 -2.41 -19.63
CA SER A 188 25.82 -2.96 -20.75
C SER A 188 24.87 -4.07 -20.34
N GLY A 189 23.62 -4.01 -20.81
CA GLY A 189 22.59 -4.97 -20.47
C GLY A 189 22.17 -4.88 -18.99
N LEU A 190 21.79 -6.02 -18.41
CA LEU A 190 21.48 -6.18 -16.98
C LEU A 190 22.14 -7.46 -16.46
N PRO A 191 22.41 -7.57 -15.14
CA PRO A 191 22.84 -8.84 -14.56
C PRO A 191 21.80 -9.93 -14.78
N THR A 192 22.24 -11.18 -14.75
CA THR A 192 21.30 -12.31 -14.67
C THR A 192 20.69 -12.37 -13.25
N VAL A 193 19.39 -12.60 -13.17
CA VAL A 193 18.74 -12.81 -11.87
C VAL A 193 19.40 -13.98 -11.14
N GLY A 194 19.62 -13.84 -9.85
CA GLY A 194 20.37 -14.80 -9.02
C GLY A 194 21.89 -14.58 -9.02
N GLN A 195 22.42 -13.73 -9.91
CA GLN A 195 23.86 -13.47 -9.98
C GLN A 195 24.39 -12.75 -8.73
N TRP A 196 25.50 -13.25 -8.19
CA TRP A 196 26.20 -12.59 -7.09
C TRP A 196 27.13 -11.51 -7.59
N ILE A 197 27.03 -10.33 -6.98
CA ILE A 197 27.77 -9.13 -7.36
C ILE A 197 28.52 -8.62 -6.14
N PRO A 198 29.85 -8.39 -6.27
CA PRO A 198 30.66 -7.88 -5.18
C PRO A 198 30.37 -6.39 -4.93
N PHE A 199 30.32 -6.01 -3.66
CA PHE A 199 30.44 -4.64 -3.22
C PHE A 199 31.93 -4.38 -2.91
N ASN A 200 32.56 -3.53 -3.69
CA ASN A 200 33.96 -3.13 -3.50
C ASN A 200 34.15 -1.68 -3.92
N PRO A 201 34.03 -0.73 -2.99
CA PRO A 201 34.05 0.70 -3.30
C PRO A 201 35.40 1.19 -3.87
N GLY A 202 36.49 0.42 -3.67
CA GLY A 202 37.80 0.71 -4.28
C GLY A 202 37.93 0.32 -5.76
N GLN A 203 36.93 -0.35 -6.33
CA GLN A 203 36.96 -0.84 -7.73
C GLN A 203 35.73 -0.35 -8.50
N ALA A 204 35.78 0.86 -8.99
CA ALA A 204 34.73 1.45 -9.81
C ALA A 204 34.73 0.90 -11.25
N LYS A 205 34.27 -0.34 -11.48
CA LYS A 205 34.14 -1.00 -12.79
C LYS A 205 32.77 -1.63 -12.98
N SER A 206 32.40 -1.92 -14.23
CA SER A 206 31.18 -2.68 -14.53
C SER A 206 31.18 -4.04 -13.83
N GLY A 207 30.01 -4.47 -13.34
CA GLY A 207 29.89 -5.72 -12.60
C GLY A 207 30.25 -5.58 -11.11
N ASN A 208 30.36 -4.36 -10.58
CA ASN A 208 30.69 -4.10 -9.21
C ASN A 208 29.73 -3.08 -8.57
N MET A 209 29.67 -3.06 -7.25
CA MET A 209 28.89 -2.07 -6.51
C MET A 209 29.82 -1.14 -5.75
N THR A 210 29.42 0.10 -5.63
CA THR A 210 30.18 1.16 -4.97
C THR A 210 29.27 2.04 -4.11
N TRP A 211 29.87 2.94 -3.36
CA TRP A 211 29.09 4.00 -2.68
C TRP A 211 28.48 4.95 -3.72
N GLY A 212 27.22 5.28 -3.48
CA GLY A 212 26.51 6.23 -4.32
C GLY A 212 25.16 6.59 -3.78
N ASN A 213 24.78 7.87 -3.88
CA ASN A 213 23.46 8.35 -3.49
C ASN A 213 22.86 9.30 -4.52
N LEU A 214 21.56 9.50 -4.43
CA LEU A 214 20.80 10.42 -5.28
C LEU A 214 20.29 11.65 -4.51
N ASN A 215 20.58 11.76 -3.20
CA ASN A 215 20.10 12.88 -2.38
C ASN A 215 21.09 14.07 -2.33
N GLY A 216 22.26 13.92 -2.95
CA GLY A 216 23.29 14.95 -2.97
C GLY A 216 24.13 15.08 -1.69
N SER A 217 23.88 14.26 -0.67
CA SER A 217 24.66 14.28 0.57
C SER A 217 26.06 13.69 0.35
N THR A 218 27.08 14.43 0.78
CA THR A 218 28.48 13.97 0.76
C THR A 218 29.06 13.78 2.17
N SER A 219 28.26 13.95 3.22
CA SER A 219 28.73 13.82 4.60
C SER A 219 28.74 12.35 5.06
N ALA A 220 29.70 12.00 5.92
CA ALA A 220 29.78 10.65 6.48
C ALA A 220 28.57 10.33 7.39
N SER A 221 28.15 11.28 8.23
CA SER A 221 26.99 11.10 9.11
C SER A 221 25.68 10.98 8.33
N GLY A 222 25.54 11.70 7.20
CA GLY A 222 24.40 11.54 6.30
C GLY A 222 24.37 10.15 5.68
N THR A 223 25.51 9.63 5.23
CA THR A 223 25.62 8.28 4.68
C THR A 223 25.26 7.20 5.72
N GLU A 224 25.68 7.37 6.97
CA GLU A 224 25.32 6.46 8.06
C GLU A 224 23.82 6.45 8.31
N ALA A 225 23.18 7.63 8.38
CA ALA A 225 21.74 7.77 8.54
C ALA A 225 20.97 7.16 7.37
N ASP A 226 21.41 7.42 6.14
CA ASP A 226 20.84 6.85 4.91
C ASP A 226 21.00 5.32 4.85
N MET A 227 22.13 4.79 5.31
CA MET A 227 22.35 3.35 5.40
C MET A 227 21.48 2.71 6.48
N LEU A 228 21.28 3.38 7.61
CA LEU A 228 20.46 2.88 8.70
C LEU A 228 18.99 2.86 8.32
N ASN A 229 18.47 3.97 7.84
CA ASN A 229 17.01 4.18 7.64
C ASN A 229 16.57 4.00 6.20
N GLY A 230 17.49 4.06 5.24
CA GLY A 230 17.15 4.32 3.84
C GLY A 230 16.70 5.78 3.63
N TYR A 231 16.56 6.16 2.40
CA TYR A 231 15.95 7.45 2.02
C TYR A 231 15.20 7.31 0.70
N CYS A 232 14.15 8.09 0.54
CA CYS A 232 13.30 7.97 -0.64
C CYS A 232 13.55 9.14 -1.59
N VAL A 233 13.71 8.83 -2.88
CA VAL A 233 13.97 9.79 -3.95
C VAL A 233 12.96 9.60 -5.07
N SER A 234 12.61 10.70 -5.74
CA SER A 234 11.91 10.63 -7.02
C SER A 234 12.93 10.30 -8.12
N PRO A 235 12.72 9.21 -8.89
CA PRO A 235 13.65 8.82 -9.94
C PRO A 235 13.84 9.96 -10.96
N LYS A 236 15.08 10.37 -11.14
CA LYS A 236 15.45 11.34 -12.17
C LYS A 236 16.85 11.00 -12.64
N ALA A 237 17.03 10.80 -13.95
CA ALA A 237 18.33 10.54 -14.53
C ALA A 237 19.34 11.65 -14.17
N GLY A 238 20.57 11.27 -13.89
CA GLY A 238 21.62 12.21 -13.51
C GLY A 238 22.85 11.53 -12.92
N THR A 239 23.78 12.34 -12.44
CA THR A 239 25.00 11.86 -11.80
C THR A 239 24.73 11.45 -10.36
N ILE A 240 25.29 10.34 -9.94
CA ILE A 240 25.32 9.91 -8.54
C ILE A 240 26.47 10.60 -7.80
N PHE A 241 26.17 11.08 -6.61
CA PHE A 241 27.20 11.59 -5.69
C PHE A 241 27.86 10.45 -4.92
N THR A 242 29.17 10.50 -4.79
CA THR A 242 29.90 9.61 -3.89
C THR A 242 29.82 10.18 -2.47
N PRO A 243 29.15 9.51 -1.54
CA PRO A 243 29.03 10.02 -0.18
C PRO A 243 30.34 9.91 0.61
N GLY A 244 30.51 10.73 1.62
CA GLY A 244 31.54 10.56 2.63
C GLY A 244 31.28 9.31 3.47
N THR A 245 32.33 8.59 3.87
CA THR A 245 32.21 7.39 4.70
C THR A 245 33.24 7.40 5.83
N GLN A 246 32.79 6.88 7.01
CA GLN A 246 33.69 6.46 8.10
C GLN A 246 33.58 4.93 8.15
N ALA A 247 34.66 4.24 7.77
CA ALA A 247 34.64 2.79 7.55
C ALA A 247 34.02 1.99 8.70
N ASN A 248 34.41 2.27 9.93
CA ASN A 248 33.89 1.55 11.09
C ASN A 248 32.39 1.84 11.32
N LYS A 249 31.98 3.11 11.27
CA LYS A 249 30.60 3.52 11.52
C LYS A 249 29.63 3.00 10.44
N ILE A 250 30.01 3.13 9.17
CA ILE A 250 29.16 2.61 8.09
C ILE A 250 29.07 1.08 8.12
N ALA A 251 30.15 0.39 8.52
CA ALA A 251 30.13 -1.06 8.73
C ALA A 251 29.22 -1.46 9.91
N GLU A 252 29.18 -0.68 11.00
CA GLU A 252 28.27 -0.91 12.10
C GLU A 252 26.81 -0.89 11.63
N VAL A 253 26.36 0.21 10.99
CA VAL A 253 24.96 0.35 10.55
C VAL A 253 24.58 -0.63 9.45
N TRP A 254 25.53 -1.07 8.62
CA TRP A 254 25.35 -2.16 7.67
C TRP A 254 25.11 -3.48 8.40
N ASN A 255 25.97 -3.80 9.38
CA ASN A 255 25.98 -5.09 10.08
C ASN A 255 24.80 -5.24 11.05
N TYR A 256 24.20 -4.14 11.50
CA TYR A 256 22.94 -4.19 12.26
C TYR A 256 21.82 -4.88 11.47
N ARG A 257 21.79 -4.78 10.12
CA ARG A 257 20.84 -5.51 9.28
C ARG A 257 21.00 -7.04 9.36
N PHE A 258 22.20 -7.49 9.72
CA PHE A 258 22.52 -8.90 9.99
C PHE A 258 22.43 -9.26 11.48
N GLY A 259 21.88 -8.38 12.31
CA GLY A 259 21.76 -8.62 13.74
C GLY A 259 23.10 -8.71 14.47
N ILE A 260 24.15 -8.04 13.96
CA ILE A 260 25.51 -8.04 14.55
C ILE A 260 25.74 -6.65 15.14
N TYR A 261 25.93 -6.58 16.48
CA TYR A 261 25.96 -5.33 17.23
C TYR A 261 27.27 -5.16 18.04
N THR A 262 27.60 -3.91 18.29
CA THR A 262 28.73 -3.52 19.15
C THR A 262 28.39 -3.50 20.64
N ASP A 263 27.12 -3.61 20.99
CA ASP A 263 26.61 -3.67 22.35
C ASP A 263 27.04 -4.95 23.08
N LYS A 264 27.14 -4.90 24.38
CA LYS A 264 27.62 -6.03 25.23
C LYS A 264 26.74 -7.26 25.12
N ASN A 265 25.44 -7.06 24.99
CA ASN A 265 24.44 -8.10 24.85
C ASN A 265 23.18 -7.54 24.16
N MET A 266 22.26 -8.39 23.75
CA MET A 266 21.04 -7.97 23.05
C MET A 266 20.11 -7.09 23.88
N ALA A 267 20.07 -7.26 25.20
CA ALA A 267 19.26 -6.41 26.09
C ALA A 267 19.76 -4.96 26.16
N ALA A 268 21.00 -4.70 25.79
CA ALA A 268 21.58 -3.36 25.74
C ALA A 268 21.36 -2.67 24.37
N VAL A 269 20.93 -3.39 23.35
CA VAL A 269 20.72 -2.85 22.00
C VAL A 269 19.50 -1.92 21.99
N ASN A 270 19.74 -0.68 21.59
CA ASN A 270 18.66 0.29 21.36
C ASN A 270 18.23 0.29 19.90
N PHE A 271 17.21 -0.50 19.57
CA PHE A 271 16.69 -0.65 18.19
C PHE A 271 16.19 0.65 17.57
N ALA A 272 15.85 1.66 18.36
CA ALA A 272 15.50 2.98 17.84
C ALA A 272 16.71 3.71 17.23
N LEU A 273 17.93 3.41 17.71
CA LEU A 273 19.19 4.01 17.23
C LEU A 273 19.91 3.11 16.21
N THR A 274 19.86 1.79 16.41
CA THR A 274 20.58 0.82 15.54
C THR A 274 19.71 0.28 14.42
N GLY A 275 18.40 0.45 14.51
CA GLY A 275 17.42 -0.22 13.65
C GLY A 275 17.29 -1.71 13.95
N SER A 276 16.19 -2.29 13.48
CA SER A 276 15.91 -3.73 13.59
C SER A 276 16.87 -4.56 12.73
N PRO A 277 17.18 -5.81 13.12
CA PRO A 277 17.82 -6.78 12.23
C PRO A 277 16.82 -7.24 11.14
N ASP A 278 17.31 -7.95 10.12
CA ASP A 278 16.41 -8.72 9.24
C ASP A 278 15.80 -9.91 10.02
N TYR A 279 14.69 -10.47 9.52
CA TYR A 279 14.10 -11.70 10.09
C TYR A 279 15.05 -12.89 10.03
N SER A 280 16.09 -12.87 9.19
CA SER A 280 17.18 -13.84 9.17
C SER A 280 18.53 -13.15 9.11
N SER A 281 19.42 -13.57 10.00
CA SER A 281 20.84 -13.17 9.99
C SER A 281 21.73 -14.12 9.20
N PHE A 282 21.17 -15.22 8.62
CA PHE A 282 21.99 -16.21 7.88
C PHE A 282 22.78 -15.54 6.77
N ILE A 283 24.07 -15.83 6.68
CA ILE A 283 24.99 -15.27 5.68
C ILE A 283 25.26 -16.30 4.57
N TYR A 284 25.43 -15.81 3.34
CA TYR A 284 25.72 -16.64 2.17
C TYR A 284 27.13 -16.35 1.67
N THR A 285 27.96 -17.36 1.66
CA THR A 285 29.34 -17.31 1.16
C THR A 285 29.54 -18.46 0.18
N THR A 286 30.57 -18.42 -0.65
CA THR A 286 30.93 -19.52 -1.53
C THR A 286 31.28 -20.82 -0.79
N SER A 287 31.57 -20.73 0.50
CA SER A 287 31.87 -21.90 1.36
C SER A 287 30.61 -22.65 1.81
N ASN A 288 29.51 -21.95 2.09
CA ASN A 288 28.25 -22.55 2.57
C ASN A 288 27.15 -22.59 1.50
N TRP A 289 27.35 -21.90 0.38
CA TRP A 289 26.46 -21.90 -0.79
C TRP A 289 27.28 -22.09 -2.07
N THR A 290 27.52 -23.35 -2.40
CA THR A 290 28.48 -23.74 -3.45
C THR A 290 28.06 -23.35 -4.86
N SER A 291 26.76 -23.13 -5.12
CA SER A 291 26.29 -22.65 -6.43
C SER A 291 26.81 -21.24 -6.74
N GLY A 292 27.04 -20.41 -5.71
CA GLY A 292 27.46 -19.01 -5.88
C GLY A 292 26.42 -18.12 -6.56
N HIS A 293 25.16 -18.55 -6.62
CA HIS A 293 24.01 -17.83 -7.18
C HIS A 293 22.69 -18.41 -6.65
N ASP A 294 21.56 -17.70 -6.87
CA ASP A 294 20.19 -18.15 -6.57
C ASP A 294 19.95 -18.51 -5.08
N ALA A 295 20.45 -17.68 -4.16
CA ALA A 295 20.26 -17.87 -2.72
C ALA A 295 18.90 -17.34 -2.22
N TYR A 296 18.19 -16.54 -3.00
CA TYR A 296 17.00 -15.82 -2.55
C TYR A 296 15.88 -16.74 -2.02
N GLN A 297 15.62 -17.87 -2.67
CA GLN A 297 14.56 -18.80 -2.23
C GLN A 297 14.91 -19.47 -0.88
N ASP A 298 16.17 -19.86 -0.68
CA ASP A 298 16.63 -20.35 0.62
C ASP A 298 16.59 -19.24 1.68
N PHE A 299 16.94 -18.01 1.32
CA PHE A 299 16.83 -16.85 2.21
C PHE A 299 15.40 -16.65 2.72
N LEU A 300 14.39 -16.81 1.88
CA LEU A 300 12.99 -16.74 2.31
C LEU A 300 12.66 -17.85 3.32
N ALA A 301 13.15 -19.09 3.10
CA ALA A 301 12.99 -20.18 4.07
C ALA A 301 13.70 -19.90 5.39
N LYS A 302 14.93 -19.34 5.34
CA LYS A 302 15.69 -18.93 6.53
C LYS A 302 14.99 -17.81 7.32
N ARG A 303 14.30 -16.87 6.63
CA ARG A 303 13.49 -15.84 7.28
C ARG A 303 12.29 -16.43 8.02
N LEU A 304 11.57 -17.35 7.42
CA LEU A 304 10.45 -18.03 8.07
C LEU A 304 10.90 -18.82 9.32
N ALA A 305 12.13 -19.35 9.29
CA ALA A 305 12.72 -20.07 10.41
C ALA A 305 13.40 -19.18 11.45
N PHE A 306 13.52 -17.85 11.19
CA PHE A 306 14.27 -16.89 12.01
C PHE A 306 15.70 -17.37 12.29
N THR A 307 16.42 -17.68 11.21
CA THR A 307 17.74 -18.34 11.29
C THR A 307 18.84 -17.31 11.62
N PRO A 308 19.59 -17.45 12.72
CA PRO A 308 20.73 -16.61 13.06
C PRO A 308 21.96 -16.93 12.18
N CYS A 309 22.93 -16.01 12.09
CA CYS A 309 24.17 -16.24 11.37
C CYS A 309 25.14 -17.14 12.15
N GLY A 310 25.08 -17.10 13.48
CA GLY A 310 25.96 -17.86 14.38
C GLY A 310 25.77 -17.47 15.83
N VAL A 311 26.61 -17.97 16.69
CA VAL A 311 26.53 -17.74 18.15
C VAL A 311 27.34 -16.52 18.60
N ASN A 312 28.22 -16.00 17.73
CA ASN A 312 29.07 -14.84 18.00
C ASN A 312 29.44 -14.12 16.70
N PRO A 313 29.96 -12.90 16.74
CA PRO A 313 30.32 -12.14 15.54
C PRO A 313 31.33 -12.83 14.61
N GLY A 314 32.29 -13.58 15.14
CA GLY A 314 33.26 -14.34 14.34
C GLY A 314 32.61 -15.45 13.54
N ALA A 315 31.64 -16.15 14.09
CA ALA A 315 30.83 -17.15 13.34
C ALA A 315 29.99 -16.51 12.24
N CYS A 316 29.68 -15.23 12.35
CA CYS A 316 29.00 -14.42 11.32
C CYS A 316 29.99 -13.75 10.34
N GLY A 317 31.25 -14.18 10.32
CA GLY A 317 32.28 -13.67 9.43
C GLY A 317 32.80 -12.27 9.76
N VAL A 318 32.50 -11.71 10.94
CA VAL A 318 32.94 -10.37 11.36
C VAL A 318 33.74 -10.47 12.65
N SER A 319 35.06 -10.51 12.53
CA SER A 319 35.99 -10.68 13.67
C SER A 319 36.64 -9.40 14.19
N THR A 320 36.42 -8.29 13.48
CA THR A 320 37.03 -6.96 13.78
C THR A 320 35.95 -5.89 13.94
N GLY A 321 36.30 -4.70 14.41
CA GLY A 321 35.36 -3.56 14.49
C GLY A 321 34.58 -3.45 15.81
N GLY A 322 34.96 -4.19 16.85
CA GLY A 322 34.36 -4.02 18.19
C GLY A 322 33.00 -4.70 18.40
N TYR A 323 32.56 -5.53 17.48
CA TYR A 323 31.32 -6.29 17.62
C TYR A 323 31.35 -7.29 18.76
N LYS A 324 30.25 -7.38 19.53
CA LYS A 324 30.20 -8.17 20.76
C LYS A 324 29.03 -9.15 20.83
N THR A 325 27.94 -8.84 20.19
CA THR A 325 26.73 -9.66 20.27
C THR A 325 26.07 -9.87 18.92
N VAL A 326 25.29 -10.95 18.82
CA VAL A 326 24.57 -11.38 17.61
C VAL A 326 23.15 -11.77 18.01
N ALA A 327 22.19 -11.28 17.24
CA ALA A 327 20.78 -11.63 17.39
C ALA A 327 20.56 -13.13 17.21
N GLN A 328 19.95 -13.76 18.21
CA GLN A 328 19.54 -15.14 18.19
C GLN A 328 18.09 -15.27 17.69
N LYS A 329 17.61 -16.50 17.49
CA LYS A 329 16.26 -16.76 16.98
C LYS A 329 15.16 -15.98 17.69
N GLY A 330 15.20 -15.90 19.03
CA GLY A 330 14.22 -15.15 19.83
C GLY A 330 14.25 -13.65 19.55
N ASP A 331 15.44 -13.07 19.36
CA ASP A 331 15.63 -11.66 19.05
C ASP A 331 15.12 -11.33 17.64
N LEU A 332 15.39 -12.22 16.67
CA LEU A 332 14.90 -12.09 15.29
C LEU A 332 13.36 -12.18 15.20
N MET A 333 12.75 -13.04 16.02
CA MET A 333 11.29 -13.12 16.14
C MET A 333 10.68 -11.83 16.74
N ALA A 334 11.33 -11.29 17.77
CA ALA A 334 10.81 -10.12 18.50
C ALA A 334 11.05 -8.79 17.78
N HIS A 335 12.18 -8.66 17.09
CA HIS A 335 12.65 -7.38 16.56
C HIS A 335 12.96 -7.39 15.05
N GLY A 336 12.79 -8.53 14.37
CA GLY A 336 13.08 -8.66 12.95
C GLY A 336 12.20 -7.78 12.06
N ALA A 337 12.77 -7.34 10.94
CA ALA A 337 12.09 -6.56 9.91
C ALA A 337 12.62 -6.90 8.51
N ASP A 338 12.00 -6.39 7.44
CA ASP A 338 12.52 -6.48 6.07
C ASP A 338 13.69 -5.51 5.89
N ARG A 339 14.94 -5.99 5.98
CA ARG A 339 16.10 -5.11 5.98
C ARG A 339 17.17 -5.46 4.94
N ARG A 340 17.19 -6.67 4.39
CA ARG A 340 18.26 -7.16 3.50
C ARG A 340 17.87 -7.19 2.03
N VAL A 341 16.57 -7.15 1.71
CA VAL A 341 16.11 -6.89 0.34
C VAL A 341 16.06 -5.37 0.15
N VAL A 342 16.91 -4.86 -0.73
CA VAL A 342 17.12 -3.41 -0.89
C VAL A 342 17.05 -2.98 -2.34
N THR A 343 16.62 -1.74 -2.55
CA THR A 343 16.58 -1.10 -3.86
C THR A 343 17.82 -0.22 -4.04
N LEU A 344 18.49 -0.35 -5.18
CA LEU A 344 19.71 0.39 -5.51
C LEU A 344 19.61 1.03 -6.89
N PRO A 345 20.14 2.25 -7.10
CA PRO A 345 20.27 2.84 -8.42
C PRO A 345 21.27 2.04 -9.29
N ILE A 346 20.93 1.87 -10.55
CA ILE A 346 21.85 1.33 -11.56
C ILE A 346 22.53 2.49 -12.26
N THR A 347 23.86 2.43 -12.35
CA THR A 347 24.69 3.45 -12.99
C THR A 347 25.46 2.89 -14.17
N THR A 348 25.82 3.76 -15.10
CA THR A 348 26.62 3.44 -16.28
C THR A 348 27.79 4.43 -16.42
N GLY A 349 28.85 4.00 -17.09
CA GLY A 349 30.00 4.82 -17.39
C GLY A 349 30.89 5.17 -16.19
N SER A 350 32.03 5.78 -16.44
CA SER A 350 33.04 6.15 -15.43
C SER A 350 32.55 7.27 -14.47
N SER A 351 31.59 8.07 -14.91
CA SER A 351 30.99 9.15 -14.12
C SER A 351 29.82 8.68 -13.24
N ASN A 352 29.53 7.38 -13.15
CA ASN A 352 28.42 6.82 -12.41
C ASN A 352 27.09 7.51 -12.75
N TYR A 353 26.78 7.61 -14.04
CA TYR A 353 25.54 8.23 -14.49
C TYR A 353 24.34 7.33 -14.16
N PHE A 354 23.37 7.84 -13.42
CA PHE A 354 22.13 7.14 -13.12
C PHE A 354 21.21 7.15 -14.36
N ASN A 355 20.86 5.98 -14.85
CA ASN A 355 20.06 5.78 -16.06
C ASN A 355 18.53 5.66 -15.80
N ASN A 356 18.07 6.09 -14.65
CA ASN A 356 16.67 5.99 -14.23
C ASN A 356 16.15 4.54 -14.07
N GLN A 357 17.04 3.61 -13.68
CA GLN A 357 16.68 2.24 -13.36
C GLN A 357 17.15 1.87 -11.96
N PHE A 358 16.35 1.07 -11.25
CA PHE A 358 16.71 0.54 -9.95
C PHE A 358 16.79 -0.98 -9.98
N ALA A 359 17.85 -1.50 -9.37
CA ALA A 359 18.02 -2.92 -9.08
C ALA A 359 17.32 -3.27 -7.76
N CYS A 360 16.71 -4.44 -7.72
CA CYS A 360 16.34 -5.12 -6.49
C CYS A 360 17.44 -6.10 -6.12
N MET A 361 17.96 -6.02 -4.89
CA MET A 361 19.14 -6.77 -4.45
C MET A 361 18.93 -7.39 -3.08
N LEU A 362 19.48 -8.58 -2.87
CA LEU A 362 19.61 -9.20 -1.56
C LEU A 362 21.02 -9.02 -1.01
N MET A 363 21.16 -8.49 0.19
CA MET A 363 22.43 -8.41 0.91
C MET A 363 22.80 -9.81 1.43
N LEU A 364 23.90 -10.40 0.95
CA LEU A 364 24.31 -11.78 1.27
C LEU A 364 25.24 -11.85 2.47
N THR A 365 26.19 -10.90 2.61
CA THR A 365 27.22 -10.90 3.65
C THR A 365 27.24 -9.60 4.43
N PRO A 366 27.66 -9.63 5.71
CA PRO A 366 28.03 -8.44 6.45
C PRO A 366 29.15 -7.67 5.75
N LEU A 367 29.24 -6.37 6.04
CA LEU A 367 30.36 -5.55 5.55
C LEU A 367 31.59 -5.81 6.41
N GLN A 368 32.72 -6.12 5.76
CA GLN A 368 33.99 -6.29 6.44
C GLN A 368 34.64 -4.93 6.75
N PRO A 369 34.84 -4.55 8.01
CA PRO A 369 35.39 -3.22 8.34
C PRO A 369 36.79 -2.96 7.80
N SER A 370 37.61 -4.01 7.68
CA SER A 370 39.00 -3.90 7.24
C SER A 370 39.15 -3.71 5.72
N THR A 371 38.27 -4.30 4.93
CA THR A 371 38.32 -4.28 3.45
C THR A 371 37.17 -3.51 2.83
N MET A 372 36.15 -3.19 3.61
CA MET A 372 34.90 -2.57 3.13
C MET A 372 34.23 -3.37 1.99
N THR A 373 34.31 -4.69 2.07
CA THR A 373 33.74 -5.58 1.04
C THR A 373 32.54 -6.35 1.56
N SER A 374 31.60 -6.62 0.66
CA SER A 374 30.41 -7.42 0.88
C SER A 374 29.96 -8.05 -0.44
N THR A 375 28.88 -8.82 -0.43
CA THR A 375 28.31 -9.46 -1.61
C THR A 375 26.79 -9.32 -1.61
N PHE A 376 26.23 -9.12 -2.79
CA PHE A 376 24.79 -9.04 -3.03
C PHE A 376 24.38 -10.03 -4.12
N GLU A 377 23.10 -10.40 -4.12
CA GLU A 377 22.48 -11.13 -5.22
C GLU A 377 21.50 -10.22 -5.96
N TYR A 378 21.59 -10.22 -7.28
CA TYR A 378 20.67 -9.47 -8.13
C TYR A 378 19.33 -10.20 -8.28
N LEU A 379 18.24 -9.55 -7.89
CA LEU A 379 16.89 -10.11 -7.90
C LEU A 379 16.04 -9.58 -9.08
N GLY A 380 16.64 -8.80 -9.96
CA GLY A 380 15.94 -8.18 -11.08
C GLY A 380 15.78 -6.66 -10.94
N LEU A 381 15.09 -6.04 -11.89
CA LEU A 381 14.71 -4.62 -11.78
C LEU A 381 13.66 -4.43 -10.69
N ALA A 382 13.70 -3.30 -10.01
CA ALA A 382 12.70 -2.95 -9.01
C ALA A 382 11.28 -2.83 -9.60
N THR A 383 11.19 -2.51 -10.90
CA THR A 383 9.94 -2.44 -11.68
C THR A 383 9.50 -3.77 -12.28
N ALA A 384 10.32 -4.83 -12.15
CA ALA A 384 9.95 -6.14 -12.70
C ALA A 384 8.68 -6.67 -12.00
N PRO A 385 7.75 -7.30 -12.73
CA PRO A 385 6.51 -7.81 -12.14
C PRO A 385 6.69 -8.74 -10.94
N GLY A 386 7.73 -9.58 -10.94
CA GLY A 386 8.10 -10.48 -9.82
C GLY A 386 9.08 -9.88 -8.81
N SER A 387 9.35 -8.57 -8.86
CA SER A 387 10.34 -7.94 -7.96
C SER A 387 9.92 -8.03 -6.49
N PRO A 388 10.78 -8.54 -5.60
CA PRO A 388 10.52 -8.57 -4.18
C PRO A 388 10.79 -7.22 -3.50
N CYS A 389 11.36 -6.26 -4.18
CA CYS A 389 11.58 -4.92 -3.65
C CYS A 389 10.24 -4.22 -3.42
N LYS A 390 10.06 -3.73 -2.20
CA LYS A 390 8.84 -3.02 -1.81
C LYS A 390 9.01 -1.53 -2.03
N GLY A 391 8.01 -0.91 -2.66
CA GLY A 391 7.88 0.52 -2.79
C GLY A 391 6.94 1.10 -1.74
N SER A 392 7.17 2.35 -1.41
CA SER A 392 6.24 3.18 -0.68
C SER A 392 5.98 4.43 -1.52
N GLY A 393 4.76 4.96 -1.43
CA GLY A 393 4.41 6.18 -2.14
C GLY A 393 3.32 5.99 -3.18
N LEU A 394 3.08 7.06 -3.95
CA LEU A 394 2.02 7.11 -4.96
C LEU A 394 2.47 6.43 -6.26
N VAL A 395 1.50 5.89 -6.99
CA VAL A 395 1.70 5.38 -8.34
C VAL A 395 1.93 6.50 -9.35
N GLY A 396 2.44 6.14 -10.54
CA GLY A 396 2.66 7.07 -11.64
C GLY A 396 4.14 7.40 -11.87
N GLY A 397 5.05 6.64 -11.26
CA GLY A 397 6.47 6.64 -11.59
C GLY A 397 6.78 5.76 -12.80
N THR A 398 8.06 5.76 -13.20
CA THR A 398 8.57 4.95 -14.31
C THR A 398 9.64 3.95 -13.87
N ALA A 399 10.23 4.13 -12.70
CA ALA A 399 11.40 3.38 -12.25
C ALA A 399 11.33 2.87 -10.82
N GLY A 400 10.41 3.39 -9.99
CA GLY A 400 10.26 2.96 -8.60
C GLY A 400 9.72 1.53 -8.47
N PRO A 401 9.89 0.90 -7.30
CA PRO A 401 9.29 -0.41 -7.03
C PRO A 401 7.77 -0.40 -7.21
N LEU A 402 7.22 -1.57 -7.52
CA LEU A 402 5.79 -1.70 -7.77
C LEU A 402 4.97 -1.52 -6.49
N VAL A 403 3.94 -0.71 -6.55
CA VAL A 403 2.94 -0.50 -5.48
C VAL A 403 1.55 -0.85 -5.98
N PRO A 404 0.65 -1.33 -5.11
CA PRO A 404 -0.71 -1.63 -5.51
C PRO A 404 -1.48 -0.36 -5.88
N VAL A 405 -2.32 -0.45 -6.91
CA VAL A 405 -3.14 0.66 -7.42
C VAL A 405 -4.49 0.15 -7.88
N LEU A 406 -5.55 0.90 -7.56
CA LEU A 406 -6.87 0.68 -8.12
C LEU A 406 -6.89 1.12 -9.59
N VAL A 407 -7.45 0.29 -10.45
CA VAL A 407 -7.57 0.56 -11.90
C VAL A 407 -9.01 0.51 -12.39
N ARG A 408 -9.94 0.04 -11.54
CA ARG A 408 -11.37 0.00 -11.85
C ARG A 408 -12.20 -0.06 -10.57
#